data_692b36d5c49757ccb7bb99e38d77e594
#
_entry.id   692b36d5c49757ccb7bb99e38d77e594
#
_cell.length_a   1.000
_cell.length_b   1.000
_cell.length_c   1.000
_cell.angle_alpha   90.00
_cell.angle_beta   90.00
_cell.angle_gamma   90.00
#
_symmetry.space_group_name_H-M   'P 1'
#
loop_
_entity.id
_entity.type
_entity.pdbx_description
1 polymer ?
#
loop_
_entity_poly.entity_id
_entity_poly.type
_entity_poly.pdbx_seq_one_letter_code
_entity_poly.pdbx_strand_id
1 'polypeptide(L)'
;MSLRGVSRSFAASERGIPARRVLTEVTLEISPGEIVALIGPSGCGKSTLLRQVIGLDAPSSGEVRIDGSALVGIDQRCAIAFQEPRLLPWRSIKRNVEIGLPRGTDRTVGQSRVRELLHLVQLEESSQLRPRQVSGGMAQRAALARALARGPGVLVLDEPFGALDALTRLTMQDLLLDIHSAEPATIILVTHDVDEALYLSDRVVLLGQAKGAPPGSGSGIVRIVDVPGARPRDRADAQLARIRSELLEGLGVERHHQVIPQPS
;
A
#
# COMPACT_ATOMS: atom_id res chain seq x y z
N MET A 1 -1.50 -12.46 -8.55
CA MET A 1 -0.21 -11.74 -8.78
C MET A 1 0.92 -12.50 -8.14
N SER A 2 2.16 -12.48 -8.70
CA SER A 2 3.30 -13.13 -8.06
C SER A 2 4.61 -12.34 -8.24
N LEU A 3 5.43 -12.37 -7.19
CA LEU A 3 6.81 -11.91 -7.17
C LEU A 3 7.69 -13.16 -7.05
N ARG A 4 8.70 -13.31 -7.91
CA ARG A 4 9.57 -14.52 -7.95
C ARG A 4 11.03 -14.11 -7.91
N GLY A 5 11.66 -14.25 -6.75
CA GLY A 5 13.07 -13.94 -6.53
C GLY A 5 13.43 -12.48 -6.83
N VAL A 6 12.49 -11.56 -6.61
CA VAL A 6 12.65 -10.15 -6.94
C VAL A 6 13.76 -9.52 -6.12
N SER A 7 14.79 -9.01 -6.80
CA SER A 7 15.91 -8.34 -6.17
C SER A 7 16.15 -6.98 -6.82
N ARG A 8 16.71 -6.03 -6.07
CA ARG A 8 17.08 -4.71 -6.59
C ARG A 8 18.41 -4.24 -6.02
N SER A 9 19.31 -3.95 -6.92
CA SER A 9 20.61 -3.32 -6.63
C SER A 9 20.74 -2.03 -7.44
N PHE A 10 21.26 -1.00 -6.83
CA PHE A 10 21.65 0.23 -7.52
C PHE A 10 23.16 0.19 -7.74
N ALA A 11 23.56 0.45 -8.97
CA ALA A 11 24.99 0.48 -9.33
C ALA A 11 25.74 1.53 -8.50
N ALA A 12 27.05 1.33 -8.36
CA ALA A 12 27.95 2.36 -7.83
C ALA A 12 27.81 3.64 -8.68
N SER A 13 27.66 4.79 -8.05
CA SER A 13 27.69 6.04 -8.78
C SER A 13 29.14 6.44 -9.07
N GLU A 14 29.38 7.19 -10.16
CA GLU A 14 30.71 7.75 -10.51
C GLU A 14 31.34 8.62 -9.41
N ARG A 15 30.59 8.97 -8.38
CA ARG A 15 31.07 9.75 -7.20
C ARG A 15 31.54 8.86 -6.03
N GLY A 16 31.88 7.58 -6.28
CA GLY A 16 32.43 6.69 -5.26
C GLY A 16 31.44 6.12 -4.26
N ILE A 17 30.13 6.24 -4.49
CA ILE A 17 29.13 5.58 -3.68
C ILE A 17 29.10 4.10 -4.08
N PRO A 18 29.32 3.16 -3.14
CA PRO A 18 29.35 1.73 -3.47
C PRO A 18 27.97 1.24 -3.97
N ALA A 19 27.98 0.18 -4.77
CA ALA A 19 26.76 -0.51 -5.17
C ALA A 19 25.94 -0.89 -3.92
N ARG A 20 24.63 -0.57 -3.93
CA ARG A 20 23.75 -0.83 -2.79
C ARG A 20 22.67 -1.82 -3.21
N ARG A 21 22.66 -2.98 -2.56
CA ARG A 21 21.53 -3.91 -2.65
C ARG A 21 20.43 -3.44 -1.72
N VAL A 22 19.22 -3.27 -2.25
CA VAL A 22 18.05 -2.79 -1.50
C VAL A 22 17.08 -3.92 -1.23
N LEU A 23 16.82 -4.77 -2.26
CA LEU A 23 15.96 -5.94 -2.12
C LEU A 23 16.73 -7.20 -2.52
N THR A 24 16.42 -8.31 -1.85
CA THR A 24 17.04 -9.61 -2.06
C THR A 24 15.98 -10.70 -2.08
N GLU A 25 15.82 -11.37 -3.21
CA GLU A 25 15.04 -12.61 -3.39
C GLU A 25 13.62 -12.58 -2.81
N VAL A 26 12.93 -11.44 -2.95
CA VAL A 26 11.54 -11.32 -2.50
C VAL A 26 10.65 -12.23 -3.35
N THR A 27 10.09 -13.25 -2.71
CA THR A 27 9.15 -14.20 -3.34
C THR A 27 7.84 -14.18 -2.59
N LEU A 28 6.74 -13.84 -3.27
CA LEU A 28 5.42 -13.69 -2.69
C LEU A 28 4.34 -13.97 -3.74
N GLU A 29 3.43 -14.87 -3.42
CA GLU A 29 2.21 -15.08 -4.19
C GLU A 29 1.06 -14.34 -3.53
N ILE A 30 0.26 -13.62 -4.31
CA ILE A 30 -0.89 -12.82 -3.84
C ILE A 30 -2.11 -13.25 -4.64
N SER A 31 -3.15 -13.67 -3.93
CA SER A 31 -4.41 -14.12 -4.52
C SER A 31 -5.21 -12.95 -5.10
N PRO A 32 -6.04 -13.18 -6.13
CA PRO A 32 -6.99 -12.17 -6.60
C PRO A 32 -7.91 -11.69 -5.47
N GLY A 33 -8.08 -10.37 -5.33
CA GLY A 33 -8.92 -9.76 -4.30
C GLY A 33 -8.32 -9.78 -2.89
N GLU A 34 -7.11 -10.26 -2.71
CA GLU A 34 -6.43 -10.26 -1.42
C GLU A 34 -5.86 -8.87 -1.09
N ILE A 35 -5.93 -8.48 0.18
CA ILE A 35 -5.22 -7.32 0.71
C ILE A 35 -3.97 -7.79 1.46
N VAL A 36 -2.79 -7.43 0.97
CA VAL A 36 -1.51 -7.73 1.61
C VAL A 36 -0.88 -6.43 2.12
N ALA A 37 -0.61 -6.37 3.42
CA ALA A 37 0.14 -5.26 3.99
C ALA A 37 1.64 -5.55 3.99
N LEU A 38 2.44 -4.57 3.56
CA LEU A 38 3.90 -4.58 3.65
C LEU A 38 4.33 -3.65 4.76
N ILE A 39 4.95 -4.19 5.80
CA ILE A 39 5.53 -3.43 6.91
C ILE A 39 7.05 -3.66 6.96
N GLY A 40 7.76 -2.78 7.63
CA GLY A 40 9.21 -2.91 7.80
C GLY A 40 9.85 -1.58 8.15
N PRO A 41 11.10 -1.57 8.64
CA PRO A 41 11.80 -0.36 9.03
C PRO A 41 11.97 0.62 7.86
N SER A 42 12.20 1.89 8.19
CA SER A 42 12.50 2.90 7.17
C SER A 42 13.71 2.52 6.34
N GLY A 43 13.63 2.69 5.02
CA GLY A 43 14.73 2.37 4.11
C GLY A 43 14.93 0.88 3.77
N CYS A 44 14.06 -0.04 4.25
CA CYS A 44 14.15 -1.48 3.92
C CYS A 44 13.71 -1.81 2.48
N GLY A 45 13.28 -0.84 1.69
CA GLY A 45 12.95 -1.08 0.28
C GLY A 45 11.47 -1.23 -0.06
N LYS A 46 10.53 -0.94 0.85
CA LYS A 46 9.08 -1.01 0.57
C LYS A 46 8.69 -0.23 -0.68
N SER A 47 9.02 1.05 -0.75
CA SER A 47 8.70 1.89 -1.92
C SER A 47 9.46 1.45 -3.18
N THR A 48 10.64 0.82 -3.04
CA THR A 48 11.35 0.21 -4.18
C THR A 48 10.57 -0.99 -4.71
N LEU A 49 10.08 -1.86 -3.82
CA LEU A 49 9.25 -3.01 -4.21
C LEU A 49 7.96 -2.55 -4.87
N LEU A 50 7.28 -1.52 -4.32
CA LEU A 50 6.07 -0.96 -4.92
C LEU A 50 6.30 -0.46 -6.35
N ARG A 51 7.41 0.24 -6.60
CA ARG A 51 7.76 0.70 -7.95
C ARG A 51 7.93 -0.46 -8.94
N GLN A 52 8.47 -1.58 -8.48
CA GLN A 52 8.60 -2.78 -9.31
C GLN A 52 7.25 -3.45 -9.57
N VAL A 53 6.39 -3.49 -8.56
CA VAL A 53 5.02 -4.06 -8.65
C VAL A 53 4.15 -3.33 -9.67
N ILE A 54 4.32 -2.03 -9.85
CA ILE A 54 3.56 -1.23 -10.84
C ILE A 54 4.32 -1.00 -12.14
N GLY A 55 5.53 -1.56 -12.27
CA GLY A 55 6.34 -1.45 -13.49
C GLY A 55 7.01 -0.10 -13.69
N LEU A 56 7.11 0.76 -12.67
CA LEU A 56 7.88 2.01 -12.73
C LEU A 56 9.38 1.77 -12.64
N ASP A 57 9.80 0.64 -12.12
CA ASP A 57 11.20 0.22 -12.03
C ASP A 57 11.28 -1.28 -12.30
N ALA A 58 12.34 -1.72 -12.97
CA ALA A 58 12.56 -3.13 -13.22
C ALA A 58 13.40 -3.77 -12.11
N PRO A 59 13.13 -5.02 -11.71
CA PRO A 59 14.01 -5.75 -10.81
C PRO A 59 15.39 -5.96 -11.46
N SER A 60 16.44 -6.03 -10.63
CA SER A 60 17.79 -6.39 -11.10
C SER A 60 17.89 -7.88 -11.40
N SER A 61 17.10 -8.70 -10.69
CA SER A 61 16.90 -10.13 -10.97
C SER A 61 15.52 -10.58 -10.45
N GLY A 62 15.05 -11.71 -10.93
CA GLY A 62 13.69 -12.17 -10.66
C GLY A 62 12.66 -11.48 -11.53
N GLU A 63 11.40 -11.72 -11.27
CA GLU A 63 10.29 -11.17 -12.07
C GLU A 63 9.05 -10.90 -11.22
N VAL A 64 8.25 -9.94 -11.68
CA VAL A 64 6.88 -9.70 -11.20
C VAL A 64 5.91 -10.19 -12.28
N ARG A 65 4.87 -10.90 -11.90
CA ARG A 65 3.86 -11.42 -12.82
C ARG A 65 2.45 -11.01 -12.38
N ILE A 66 1.61 -10.65 -13.33
CA ILE A 66 0.19 -10.39 -13.15
C ILE A 66 -0.58 -11.29 -14.12
N ASP A 67 -1.53 -12.07 -13.61
CA ASP A 67 -2.31 -13.04 -14.39
C ASP A 67 -1.42 -13.97 -15.24
N GLY A 68 -0.33 -14.46 -14.63
CA GLY A 68 0.61 -15.34 -15.29
C GLY A 68 1.57 -14.68 -16.30
N SER A 69 1.38 -13.40 -16.63
CA SER A 69 2.21 -12.66 -17.59
C SER A 69 3.27 -11.82 -16.85
N ALA A 70 4.52 -11.84 -17.34
CA ALA A 70 5.58 -11.00 -16.78
C ALA A 70 5.24 -9.51 -16.95
N LEU A 71 5.50 -8.74 -15.90
CA LEU A 71 5.31 -7.28 -15.91
C LEU A 71 6.51 -6.62 -16.61
N VAL A 72 6.26 -5.93 -17.70
CA VAL A 72 7.27 -5.17 -18.45
C VAL A 72 6.83 -3.72 -18.58
N GLY A 73 7.46 -2.84 -17.80
CA GLY A 73 7.08 -1.42 -17.75
C GLY A 73 5.74 -1.18 -17.06
N ILE A 74 5.20 0.02 -17.22
CA ILE A 74 3.93 0.43 -16.58
C ILE A 74 2.76 -0.35 -17.17
N ASP A 75 2.05 -1.09 -16.32
CA ASP A 75 0.91 -1.91 -16.71
C ASP A 75 -0.42 -1.19 -16.38
N GLN A 76 -1.35 -1.25 -17.32
CA GLN A 76 -2.67 -0.64 -17.14
C GLN A 76 -3.54 -1.36 -16.08
N ARG A 77 -3.23 -2.61 -15.77
CA ARG A 77 -3.87 -3.39 -14.70
C ARG A 77 -3.49 -2.90 -13.31
N CYS A 78 -2.45 -2.06 -13.19
CA CYS A 78 -1.98 -1.51 -11.93
C CYS A 78 -2.39 -0.05 -11.77
N ALA A 79 -2.73 0.33 -10.54
CA ALA A 79 -2.86 1.72 -10.13
C ALA A 79 -2.17 1.94 -8.79
N ILE A 80 -1.80 3.19 -8.51
CA ILE A 80 -1.16 3.59 -7.26
C ILE A 80 -1.81 4.84 -6.69
N ALA A 81 -2.05 4.82 -5.37
CA ALA A 81 -2.30 6.02 -4.58
C ALA A 81 -1.11 6.23 -3.64
N PHE A 82 -0.52 7.42 -3.70
CA PHE A 82 0.64 7.80 -2.90
C PHE A 82 0.21 8.40 -1.55
N GLN A 83 1.14 8.47 -0.62
CA GLN A 83 0.98 9.14 0.67
C GLN A 83 0.52 10.59 0.49
N GLU A 84 1.15 11.33 -0.44
CA GLU A 84 0.64 12.63 -0.87
C GLU A 84 -0.39 12.43 -1.98
N PRO A 85 -1.57 13.07 -1.92
CA PRO A 85 -2.64 12.90 -2.92
C PRO A 85 -2.22 13.26 -4.35
N ARG A 86 -1.22 14.14 -4.53
CA ARG A 86 -0.69 14.61 -5.82
C ARG A 86 -1.79 14.98 -6.81
N LEU A 87 -2.82 15.69 -6.30
CA LEU A 87 -3.87 16.20 -7.14
C LEU A 87 -3.36 17.41 -7.92
N LEU A 88 -3.85 17.57 -9.16
CA LEU A 88 -3.55 18.76 -9.98
C LEU A 88 -4.27 19.97 -9.38
N PRO A 89 -3.54 20.97 -8.85
CA PRO A 89 -4.14 22.05 -8.06
C PRO A 89 -5.03 23.00 -8.88
N TRP A 90 -4.88 23.01 -10.19
CA TRP A 90 -5.70 23.81 -11.13
C TRP A 90 -6.95 23.10 -11.63
N ARG A 91 -7.15 21.82 -11.30
CA ARG A 91 -8.32 21.02 -11.66
C ARG A 91 -9.24 20.84 -10.46
N SER A 92 -10.56 20.69 -10.73
CA SER A 92 -11.50 20.28 -9.69
C SER A 92 -11.27 18.82 -9.25
N ILE A 93 -11.87 18.42 -8.13
CA ILE A 93 -11.83 17.03 -7.63
C ILE A 93 -12.33 16.08 -8.72
N LYS A 94 -13.50 16.36 -9.32
CA LYS A 94 -14.03 15.57 -10.44
C LYS A 94 -13.02 15.43 -11.59
N ARG A 95 -12.39 16.54 -11.99
CA ARG A 95 -11.39 16.53 -13.06
C ARG A 95 -10.11 15.79 -12.70
N ASN A 96 -9.76 15.73 -11.42
CA ASN A 96 -8.66 14.91 -10.94
C ASN A 96 -8.99 13.42 -11.03
N VAL A 97 -10.22 13.01 -10.70
CA VAL A 97 -10.66 11.61 -10.85
C VAL A 97 -10.73 11.20 -12.32
N GLU A 98 -11.25 12.07 -13.21
CA GLU A 98 -11.32 11.84 -14.66
C GLU A 98 -9.96 11.49 -15.30
N ILE A 99 -8.85 12.00 -14.77
CA ILE A 99 -7.48 11.68 -15.27
C ILE A 99 -7.16 10.19 -15.10
N GLY A 100 -7.77 9.53 -14.13
CA GLY A 100 -7.56 8.10 -13.89
C GLY A 100 -8.18 7.19 -14.95
N LEU A 101 -9.17 7.67 -15.70
CA LEU A 101 -9.84 6.87 -16.72
C LEU A 101 -8.86 6.37 -17.80
N PRO A 102 -9.05 5.14 -18.30
CA PRO A 102 -8.30 4.62 -19.43
C PRO A 102 -8.40 5.54 -20.66
N ARG A 103 -7.33 5.60 -21.45
CA ARG A 103 -7.35 6.34 -22.72
C ARG A 103 -8.38 5.75 -23.68
N GLY A 104 -9.16 6.61 -24.33
CA GLY A 104 -10.19 6.19 -25.27
C GLY A 104 -11.52 5.78 -24.61
N THR A 105 -11.67 5.93 -23.31
CA THR A 105 -12.96 5.72 -22.62
C THR A 105 -14.02 6.63 -23.23
N ASP A 106 -15.16 6.05 -23.61
CA ASP A 106 -16.32 6.82 -24.09
C ASP A 106 -16.71 7.88 -23.06
N ARG A 107 -17.11 9.06 -23.55
CA ARG A 107 -17.42 10.20 -22.69
C ARG A 107 -18.54 9.92 -21.70
N THR A 108 -19.59 9.24 -22.14
CA THR A 108 -20.76 8.94 -21.31
C THR A 108 -20.41 7.90 -20.25
N VAL A 109 -19.71 6.83 -20.65
CA VAL A 109 -19.22 5.78 -19.75
C VAL A 109 -18.27 6.37 -18.71
N GLY A 110 -17.30 7.19 -19.13
CA GLY A 110 -16.36 7.83 -18.24
C GLY A 110 -17.03 8.78 -17.23
N GLN A 111 -18.03 9.55 -17.66
CA GLN A 111 -18.79 10.43 -16.76
C GLN A 111 -19.62 9.65 -15.73
N SER A 112 -20.21 8.52 -16.12
CA SER A 112 -20.92 7.63 -15.19
C SER A 112 -19.95 7.07 -14.17
N ARG A 113 -18.84 6.50 -14.64
CA ARG A 113 -17.81 5.94 -13.77
C ARG A 113 -17.27 6.93 -12.73
N VAL A 114 -16.96 8.15 -13.16
CA VAL A 114 -16.48 9.21 -12.26
C VAL A 114 -17.53 9.59 -11.21
N ARG A 115 -18.82 9.60 -11.59
CA ARG A 115 -19.91 9.90 -10.65
C ARG A 115 -20.04 8.79 -9.61
N GLU A 116 -20.01 7.53 -10.03
CA GLU A 116 -20.04 6.36 -9.16
C GLU A 116 -18.89 6.40 -8.14
N LEU A 117 -17.68 6.66 -8.62
CA LEU A 117 -16.50 6.74 -7.75
C LEU A 117 -16.57 7.93 -6.78
N LEU A 118 -17.05 9.09 -7.22
CA LEU A 118 -17.25 10.25 -6.32
C LEU A 118 -18.30 9.95 -5.25
N HIS A 119 -19.35 9.21 -5.60
CA HIS A 119 -20.34 8.71 -4.63
C HIS A 119 -19.69 7.75 -3.64
N LEU A 120 -18.98 6.75 -4.13
CA LEU A 120 -18.31 5.72 -3.33
C LEU A 120 -17.33 6.33 -2.31
N VAL A 121 -16.59 7.37 -2.70
CA VAL A 121 -15.66 8.07 -1.80
C VAL A 121 -16.31 9.26 -1.08
N GLN A 122 -17.62 9.45 -1.16
CA GLN A 122 -18.40 10.52 -0.49
C GLN A 122 -17.89 11.94 -0.82
N LEU A 123 -17.63 12.22 -2.10
CA LEU A 123 -17.15 13.54 -2.58
C LEU A 123 -18.05 14.17 -3.64
N GLU A 124 -19.31 13.76 -3.76
CA GLU A 124 -20.23 14.27 -4.78
C GLU A 124 -20.42 15.77 -4.66
N GLU A 125 -20.77 16.26 -3.47
CA GLU A 125 -21.00 17.69 -3.20
C GLU A 125 -19.74 18.53 -3.39
N SER A 126 -18.57 17.93 -3.16
CA SER A 126 -17.26 18.58 -3.27
C SER A 126 -16.61 18.41 -4.64
N SER A 127 -17.31 17.78 -5.58
CA SER A 127 -16.75 17.39 -6.89
C SER A 127 -16.23 18.57 -7.72
N GLN A 128 -16.81 19.76 -7.57
CA GLN A 128 -16.42 20.98 -8.29
C GLN A 128 -15.34 21.79 -7.57
N LEU A 129 -15.05 21.48 -6.30
CA LEU A 129 -14.00 22.16 -5.52
C LEU A 129 -12.61 21.81 -6.07
N ARG A 130 -11.66 22.70 -5.83
CA ARG A 130 -10.23 22.50 -6.14
C ARG A 130 -9.49 21.95 -4.92
N PRO A 131 -8.31 21.31 -5.09
CA PRO A 131 -7.55 20.72 -3.99
C PRO A 131 -7.26 21.67 -2.81
N ARG A 132 -7.14 22.99 -3.05
CA ARG A 132 -6.94 23.99 -1.99
C ARG A 132 -8.20 24.27 -1.13
N GLN A 133 -9.36 23.79 -1.57
CA GLN A 133 -10.66 24.06 -0.94
C GLN A 133 -11.20 22.84 -0.17
N VAL A 134 -10.42 21.75 -0.12
CA VAL A 134 -10.81 20.51 0.53
C VAL A 134 -9.81 20.13 1.64
N SER A 135 -10.26 19.33 2.61
CA SER A 135 -9.39 18.80 3.67
C SER A 135 -8.39 17.78 3.12
N GLY A 136 -7.36 17.44 3.90
CA GLY A 136 -6.40 16.40 3.55
C GLY A 136 -7.05 15.04 3.31
N GLY A 137 -8.01 14.65 4.16
CA GLY A 137 -8.77 13.41 4.00
C GLY A 137 -9.62 13.41 2.73
N MET A 138 -10.25 14.53 2.37
CA MET A 138 -10.98 14.66 1.11
C MET A 138 -10.05 14.55 -0.09
N ALA A 139 -8.87 15.17 -0.03
CA ALA A 139 -7.87 15.05 -1.08
C ALA A 139 -7.37 13.60 -1.24
N GLN A 140 -7.19 12.88 -0.13
CA GLN A 140 -6.79 11.48 -0.15
C GLN A 140 -7.89 10.59 -0.76
N ARG A 141 -9.16 10.81 -0.41
CA ARG A 141 -10.31 10.13 -1.03
C ARG A 141 -10.36 10.38 -2.53
N ALA A 142 -10.11 11.61 -2.98
CA ALA A 142 -10.05 11.93 -4.40
C ALA A 142 -8.88 11.24 -5.13
N ALA A 143 -7.72 11.10 -4.49
CA ALA A 143 -6.58 10.36 -5.02
C ALA A 143 -6.87 8.86 -5.15
N LEU A 144 -7.57 8.28 -4.18
CA LEU A 144 -8.04 6.89 -4.22
C LEU A 144 -9.05 6.69 -5.36
N ALA A 145 -10.06 7.55 -5.47
CA ALA A 145 -11.03 7.52 -6.58
C ALA A 145 -10.35 7.64 -7.95
N ARG A 146 -9.32 8.49 -8.07
CA ARG A 146 -8.51 8.61 -9.30
C ARG A 146 -7.79 7.32 -9.63
N ALA A 147 -7.22 6.62 -8.65
CA ALA A 147 -6.57 5.34 -8.85
C ALA A 147 -7.58 4.26 -9.29
N LEU A 148 -8.74 4.21 -8.65
CA LEU A 148 -9.84 3.29 -8.97
C LEU A 148 -10.51 3.58 -10.33
N ALA A 149 -10.46 4.81 -10.83
CA ALA A 149 -11.03 5.18 -12.13
C ALA A 149 -10.42 4.39 -13.29
N ARG A 150 -9.21 3.89 -13.11
CA ARG A 150 -8.55 3.01 -14.08
C ARG A 150 -9.18 1.61 -14.16
N GLY A 151 -9.94 1.17 -13.16
CA GLY A 151 -10.42 -0.21 -13.02
C GLY A 151 -9.28 -1.20 -12.81
N PRO A 152 -8.38 -0.97 -11.83
CA PRO A 152 -7.18 -1.79 -11.69
C PRO A 152 -7.49 -3.17 -11.13
N GLY A 153 -6.81 -4.21 -11.64
CA GLY A 153 -6.75 -5.52 -10.99
C GLY A 153 -5.82 -5.54 -9.78
N VAL A 154 -4.81 -4.65 -9.76
CA VAL A 154 -3.87 -4.47 -8.65
C VAL A 154 -3.81 -3.00 -8.25
N LEU A 155 -4.19 -2.70 -7.01
CA LEU A 155 -4.13 -1.37 -6.41
C LEU A 155 -3.00 -1.31 -5.38
N VAL A 156 -2.10 -0.39 -5.56
CA VAL A 156 -0.99 -0.14 -4.64
C VAL A 156 -1.27 1.11 -3.83
N LEU A 157 -1.15 1.01 -2.51
CA LEU A 157 -1.36 2.09 -1.55
C LEU A 157 -0.06 2.31 -0.77
N ASP A 158 0.59 3.44 -0.99
CA ASP A 158 1.85 3.79 -0.34
C ASP A 158 1.58 4.77 0.81
N GLU A 159 1.53 4.26 2.05
CA GLU A 159 1.23 5.00 3.29
C GLU A 159 -0.03 5.90 3.16
N PRO A 160 -1.18 5.37 2.70
CA PRO A 160 -2.31 6.18 2.26
C PRO A 160 -2.95 6.99 3.38
N PHE A 161 -2.69 6.67 4.64
CA PHE A 161 -3.30 7.31 5.80
C PHE A 161 -2.30 8.03 6.71
N GLY A 162 -1.01 8.02 6.36
CA GLY A 162 0.07 8.53 7.20
C GLY A 162 -0.03 10.02 7.53
N ALA A 163 -0.63 10.82 6.64
CA ALA A 163 -0.79 12.27 6.82
C ALA A 163 -2.13 12.68 7.47
N LEU A 164 -2.97 11.71 7.89
CA LEU A 164 -4.30 11.97 8.44
C LEU A 164 -4.27 11.99 9.97
N ASP A 165 -5.15 12.82 10.56
CA ASP A 165 -5.44 12.74 11.99
C ASP A 165 -6.10 11.39 12.34
N ALA A 166 -6.12 11.05 13.65
CA ALA A 166 -6.56 9.74 14.11
C ALA A 166 -7.99 9.39 13.71
N LEU A 167 -8.96 10.31 13.84
CA LEU A 167 -10.36 10.05 13.53
C LEU A 167 -10.58 9.92 12.02
N THR A 168 -10.00 10.81 11.25
CA THR A 168 -10.05 10.75 9.78
C THR A 168 -9.42 9.46 9.26
N ARG A 169 -8.31 9.00 9.88
CA ARG A 169 -7.65 7.74 9.54
C ARG A 169 -8.58 6.55 9.73
N LEU A 170 -9.26 6.43 10.89
CA LEU A 170 -10.21 5.35 11.15
C LEU A 170 -11.33 5.32 10.10
N THR A 171 -11.94 6.47 9.84
CA THR A 171 -12.99 6.60 8.81
C THR A 171 -12.50 6.22 7.41
N MET A 172 -11.27 6.57 7.08
CA MET A 172 -10.67 6.24 5.79
C MET A 172 -10.33 4.75 5.64
N GLN A 173 -9.95 4.08 6.73
CA GLN A 173 -9.74 2.64 6.75
C GLN A 173 -11.05 1.89 6.52
N ASP A 174 -12.12 2.29 7.21
CA ASP A 174 -13.46 1.71 7.03
C ASP A 174 -13.94 1.93 5.58
N LEU A 175 -13.80 3.15 5.06
CA LEU A 175 -14.13 3.47 3.66
C LEU A 175 -13.34 2.60 2.66
N LEU A 176 -12.06 2.31 2.91
CA LEU A 176 -11.28 1.42 2.05
C LEU A 176 -11.86 0.00 2.02
N LEU A 177 -12.32 -0.51 3.16
CA LEU A 177 -12.98 -1.83 3.23
C LEU A 177 -14.31 -1.84 2.48
N ASP A 178 -15.12 -0.78 2.61
CA ASP A 178 -16.38 -0.63 1.88
C ASP A 178 -16.12 -0.60 0.36
N ILE A 179 -15.13 0.18 -0.07
CA ILE A 179 -14.71 0.26 -1.47
C ILE A 179 -14.25 -1.12 -1.97
N HIS A 180 -13.39 -1.81 -1.21
CA HIS A 180 -12.89 -3.11 -1.59
C HIS A 180 -14.00 -4.18 -1.65
N SER A 181 -15.01 -4.08 -0.79
CA SER A 181 -16.19 -4.95 -0.83
C SER A 181 -17.03 -4.71 -2.10
N ALA A 182 -17.20 -3.44 -2.50
CA ALA A 182 -17.96 -3.05 -3.68
C ALA A 182 -17.20 -3.32 -5.00
N GLU A 183 -15.91 -3.11 -5.00
CA GLU A 183 -15.01 -3.26 -6.17
C GLU A 183 -13.75 -4.05 -5.75
N PRO A 184 -13.84 -5.38 -5.70
CA PRO A 184 -12.71 -6.22 -5.29
C PRO A 184 -11.52 -6.04 -6.24
N ALA A 185 -10.39 -5.60 -5.69
CA ALA A 185 -9.10 -5.54 -6.36
C ALA A 185 -8.04 -6.18 -5.46
N THR A 186 -6.98 -6.72 -6.04
CA THR A 186 -5.82 -7.10 -5.23
C THR A 186 -5.15 -5.84 -4.70
N ILE A 187 -4.97 -5.72 -3.38
CA ILE A 187 -4.38 -4.52 -2.77
C ILE A 187 -3.03 -4.86 -2.15
N ILE A 188 -2.02 -4.05 -2.46
CA ILE A 188 -0.74 -4.02 -1.75
C ILE A 188 -0.68 -2.71 -0.98
N LEU A 189 -0.80 -2.81 0.34
CA LEU A 189 -0.78 -1.68 1.27
C LEU A 189 0.59 -1.58 1.94
N VAL A 190 1.29 -0.48 1.74
CA VAL A 190 2.48 -0.16 2.55
C VAL A 190 2.07 0.74 3.70
N THR A 191 2.45 0.36 4.89
CA THR A 191 2.25 1.16 6.09
C THR A 191 3.37 0.92 7.12
N HIS A 192 3.56 1.87 8.00
CA HIS A 192 4.39 1.73 9.21
C HIS A 192 3.55 1.47 10.47
N ASP A 193 2.22 1.49 10.35
CA ASP A 193 1.28 1.24 11.44
C ASP A 193 0.83 -0.23 11.43
N VAL A 194 1.20 -0.96 12.48
CA VAL A 194 0.89 -2.39 12.62
C VAL A 194 -0.60 -2.62 12.85
N ASP A 195 -1.28 -1.72 13.56
CA ASP A 195 -2.72 -1.81 13.81
C ASP A 195 -3.51 -1.63 12.50
N GLU A 196 -3.07 -0.70 11.64
CA GLU A 196 -3.63 -0.52 10.30
C GLU A 196 -3.44 -1.77 9.45
N ALA A 197 -2.23 -2.34 9.43
CA ALA A 197 -1.94 -3.56 8.69
C ALA A 197 -2.84 -4.72 9.14
N LEU A 198 -3.01 -4.91 10.45
CA LEU A 198 -3.85 -5.97 11.03
C LEU A 198 -5.34 -5.74 10.78
N TYR A 199 -5.79 -4.49 10.78
CA TYR A 199 -7.19 -4.17 10.54
C TYR A 199 -7.61 -4.43 9.10
N LEU A 200 -6.77 -4.05 8.14
CA LEU A 200 -7.12 -4.01 6.71
C LEU A 200 -6.76 -5.27 5.94
N SER A 201 -5.63 -5.92 6.26
CA SER A 201 -5.07 -6.94 5.36
C SER A 201 -5.44 -8.37 5.71
N ASP A 202 -5.42 -9.26 4.74
CA ASP A 202 -5.53 -10.71 4.93
C ASP A 202 -4.20 -11.31 5.39
N ARG A 203 -3.09 -10.74 4.91
CA ARG A 203 -1.73 -11.08 5.33
C ARG A 203 -0.87 -9.86 5.56
N VAL A 204 0.00 -9.95 6.55
CA VAL A 204 1.04 -8.96 6.81
C VAL A 204 2.40 -9.55 6.47
N VAL A 205 3.13 -8.88 5.60
CA VAL A 205 4.49 -9.24 5.17
C VAL A 205 5.48 -8.29 5.79
N LEU A 206 6.37 -8.82 6.61
CA LEU A 206 7.47 -8.07 7.22
C LEU A 206 8.69 -8.10 6.29
N LEU A 207 9.07 -6.95 5.76
CA LEU A 207 10.30 -6.74 5.01
C LEU A 207 11.41 -6.26 5.93
N GLY A 208 12.59 -6.84 5.79
CA GLY A 208 13.76 -6.47 6.58
C GLY A 208 15.00 -7.27 6.21
N GLN A 209 16.07 -7.05 6.93
CA GLN A 209 17.28 -7.87 6.83
C GLN A 209 17.11 -9.09 7.72
N ALA A 210 17.53 -10.26 7.25
CA ALA A 210 17.58 -11.46 8.08
C ALA A 210 18.53 -11.24 9.27
N LYS A 211 18.20 -11.82 10.43
CA LYS A 211 19.08 -11.76 11.61
C LYS A 211 20.46 -12.32 11.26
N GLY A 212 21.51 -11.54 11.56
CA GLY A 212 22.89 -11.93 11.26
C GLY A 212 23.33 -11.73 9.82
N ALA A 213 22.50 -11.14 8.95
CA ALA A 213 22.90 -10.84 7.60
C ALA A 213 24.02 -9.78 7.57
N PRO A 214 25.01 -9.92 6.69
CA PRO A 214 26.05 -8.92 6.54
C PRO A 214 25.50 -7.52 6.18
N PRO A 215 26.14 -6.43 6.61
CA PRO A 215 25.76 -5.09 6.19
C PRO A 215 25.69 -4.99 4.65
N GLY A 216 24.59 -4.43 4.13
CA GLY A 216 24.41 -4.25 2.68
C GLY A 216 23.84 -5.45 1.94
N SER A 217 23.43 -6.54 2.61
CA SER A 217 22.81 -7.72 1.95
C SER A 217 21.44 -7.44 1.32
N GLY A 218 20.87 -6.26 1.55
CA GLY A 218 19.51 -5.94 1.12
C GLY A 218 18.45 -6.52 2.05
N SER A 219 17.21 -6.19 1.80
CA SER A 219 16.05 -6.67 2.57
C SER A 219 15.30 -7.73 1.78
N GLY A 220 14.84 -8.76 2.48
CA GLY A 220 13.95 -9.79 1.97
C GLY A 220 12.69 -9.89 2.83
N ILE A 221 11.89 -10.91 2.60
CA ILE A 221 10.77 -11.24 3.47
C ILE A 221 11.33 -11.94 4.71
N VAL A 222 11.13 -11.32 5.87
CA VAL A 222 11.54 -11.87 7.17
C VAL A 222 10.43 -12.77 7.73
N ARG A 223 9.17 -12.36 7.54
CA ARG A 223 8.01 -13.07 8.05
C ARG A 223 6.77 -12.76 7.23
N ILE A 224 5.89 -13.74 7.12
CA ILE A 224 4.52 -13.57 6.63
C ILE A 224 3.59 -14.05 7.73
N VAL A 225 2.54 -13.28 8.01
CA VAL A 225 1.55 -13.58 9.03
C VAL A 225 0.17 -13.49 8.40
N ASP A 226 -0.60 -14.56 8.48
CA ASP A 226 -2.01 -14.55 8.12
C ASP A 226 -2.80 -13.86 9.23
N VAL A 227 -3.68 -12.93 8.85
CA VAL A 227 -4.49 -12.18 9.81
C VAL A 227 -5.86 -12.84 9.94
N PRO A 228 -6.20 -13.39 11.10
CA PRO A 228 -7.45 -14.11 11.29
C PRO A 228 -8.66 -13.18 11.31
N GLY A 229 -9.84 -13.75 11.08
CA GLY A 229 -11.14 -13.07 11.15
C GLY A 229 -11.53 -12.37 9.85
N ALA A 230 -12.85 -12.30 9.62
CA ALA A 230 -13.43 -11.57 8.50
C ALA A 230 -13.31 -10.05 8.69
N ARG A 231 -13.26 -9.31 7.61
CA ARG A 231 -13.27 -7.83 7.61
C ARG A 231 -14.71 -7.30 7.56
N PRO A 232 -15.04 -6.20 8.27
CA PRO A 232 -14.17 -5.43 9.18
C PRO A 232 -13.92 -6.19 10.49
N ARG A 233 -12.69 -6.11 11.01
CA ARG A 233 -12.28 -6.76 12.24
C ARG A 233 -12.57 -5.89 13.48
N ASP A 234 -12.73 -6.54 14.63
CA ASP A 234 -12.74 -5.81 15.90
C ASP A 234 -11.32 -5.32 16.25
N ARG A 235 -11.14 -4.02 16.37
CA ARG A 235 -9.85 -3.40 16.71
C ARG A 235 -9.36 -3.78 18.11
N ALA A 236 -10.29 -4.24 18.99
CA ALA A 236 -10.00 -4.70 20.35
C ALA A 236 -9.77 -6.21 20.46
N ASP A 237 -9.73 -6.95 19.35
CA ASP A 237 -9.56 -8.40 19.34
C ASP A 237 -8.23 -8.80 20.00
N ALA A 238 -8.32 -9.69 21.01
CA ALA A 238 -7.16 -10.18 21.76
C ALA A 238 -6.18 -11.00 20.89
N GLN A 239 -6.64 -11.66 19.83
CA GLN A 239 -5.80 -12.41 18.90
C GLN A 239 -4.98 -11.44 18.04
N LEU A 240 -5.59 -10.34 17.56
CA LEU A 240 -4.86 -9.28 16.86
C LEU A 240 -3.82 -8.62 17.76
N ALA A 241 -4.13 -8.40 19.03
CA ALA A 241 -3.17 -7.85 20.01
C ALA A 241 -1.91 -8.73 20.20
N ARG A 242 -2.08 -10.06 20.15
CA ARG A 242 -0.94 -11.00 20.18
C ARG A 242 -0.10 -10.90 18.91
N ILE A 243 -0.73 -10.94 17.75
CA ILE A 243 -0.03 -10.82 16.46
C ILE A 243 0.69 -9.46 16.35
N ARG A 244 0.07 -8.38 16.83
CA ARG A 244 0.70 -7.07 16.93
C ARG A 244 2.02 -7.12 17.71
N SER A 245 2.01 -7.74 18.88
CA SER A 245 3.22 -7.87 19.71
C SER A 245 4.32 -8.61 18.97
N GLU A 246 3.98 -9.69 18.26
CA GLU A 246 4.93 -10.46 17.47
C GLU A 246 5.52 -9.67 16.29
N LEU A 247 4.70 -8.86 15.62
CA LEU A 247 5.15 -8.02 14.51
C LEU A 247 6.06 -6.88 15.01
N LEU A 248 5.72 -6.27 16.15
CA LEU A 248 6.55 -5.23 16.77
C LEU A 248 7.93 -5.76 17.16
N GLU A 249 8.02 -6.98 17.73
CA GLU A 249 9.29 -7.64 17.98
C GLU A 249 10.09 -7.88 16.69
N GLY A 250 9.41 -8.29 15.62
CA GLY A 250 10.03 -8.46 14.30
C GLY A 250 10.55 -7.15 13.72
N LEU A 251 9.95 -6.02 14.07
CA LEU A 251 10.39 -4.67 13.70
C LEU A 251 11.52 -4.14 14.60
N GLY A 252 11.94 -4.89 15.65
CA GLY A 252 13.00 -4.50 16.56
C GLY A 252 12.53 -3.64 17.74
N VAL A 253 11.22 -3.56 17.98
CA VAL A 253 10.67 -2.91 19.17
C VAL A 253 10.72 -3.92 20.33
N GLU A 254 11.62 -3.69 21.29
CA GLU A 254 11.75 -4.54 22.46
C GLU A 254 10.50 -4.44 23.36
N ARG A 255 10.07 -5.58 23.92
CA ARG A 255 9.04 -5.59 24.95
C ARG A 255 9.62 -4.94 26.21
N HIS A 256 9.11 -3.79 26.62
CA HIS A 256 9.31 -3.33 27.98
C HIS A 256 8.58 -4.29 28.94
N HIS A 257 9.31 -5.27 29.49
CA HIS A 257 8.84 -6.01 30.65
C HIS A 257 8.67 -5.01 31.80
N GLN A 258 7.41 -4.69 32.14
CA GLN A 258 7.15 -4.12 33.47
C GLN A 258 7.61 -5.16 34.50
N VAL A 259 8.76 -4.93 35.07
CA VAL A 259 9.14 -5.57 36.31
C VAL A 259 8.17 -5.06 37.36
N ILE A 260 7.13 -5.87 37.65
CA ILE A 260 6.27 -5.61 38.81
C ILE A 260 7.16 -5.81 40.05
N PRO A 261 7.43 -4.77 40.86
CA PRO A 261 8.15 -4.95 42.10
C PRO A 261 7.33 -5.90 42.97
N GLN A 262 7.92 -7.01 43.42
CA GLN A 262 7.29 -7.84 44.43
C GLN A 262 7.18 -7.02 45.72
N PRO A 263 6.00 -6.96 46.36
CA PRO A 263 5.86 -6.32 47.65
C PRO A 263 6.68 -7.08 48.69
N SER A 264 7.52 -6.35 49.42
CA SER A 264 8.33 -6.80 50.55
C SER A 264 7.48 -7.26 51.71
#